data_a94d4a25d78bb53079f82a5d0423e84d
#
_entry.id   a94d4a25d78bb53079f82a5d0423e84d
#
_cell.length_a   1.000
_cell.length_b   1.000
_cell.length_c   1.000
_cell.angle_alpha   90.00
_cell.angle_beta   90.00
_cell.angle_gamma   90.00
#
_symmetry.space_group_name_H-M   'P 1'
#
loop_
_entity.id
_entity.type
_entity.pdbx_description
1 polymer ?
#
loop_
_entity_poly.entity_id
_entity_poly.type
_entity_poly.pdbx_seq_one_letter_code
_entity_poly.pdbx_strand_id
1 'polypeptide(L)'
;EIHGTPGNDLACYMDGGEVEVFGSAQDQTANTMNAGTVVVHGRVGDAAGYAMRGGELIVRDGCGWRGGINMKQYGGKCPVIVIGGDAGNFLGEYMAGGIIVLMGRAGDHLASGMHGGVIYLRRNNTPAVVPDGLDLRELTDEDTATLGALLARYDACFGTEPHEHASVSEFVALRPASSRPYAAMYAS
;
A
#
# COMPACT_ATOMS: atom_id res chain seq x y z
N GLU A 1 3.37 4.39 21.71
CA GLU A 1 4.09 3.12 21.51
C GLU A 1 3.28 1.96 22.10
N ILE A 2 3.25 0.83 21.38
CA ILE A 2 2.57 -0.40 21.78
C ILE A 2 3.59 -1.54 21.75
N HIS A 3 3.87 -2.12 22.90
CA HIS A 3 4.73 -3.31 23.03
C HIS A 3 3.86 -4.56 23.16
N GLY A 4 3.63 -5.24 22.03
CA GLY A 4 2.77 -6.41 21.95
C GLY A 4 1.93 -6.45 20.67
N THR A 5 0.84 -7.21 20.70
CA THR A 5 -0.07 -7.35 19.55
C THR A 5 -1.41 -6.69 19.88
N PRO A 6 -1.68 -5.48 19.36
CA PRO A 6 -3.00 -4.86 19.50
C PRO A 6 -4.06 -5.67 18.73
N GLY A 7 -5.31 -5.56 19.17
CA GLY A 7 -6.45 -6.21 18.52
C GLY A 7 -6.78 -5.64 17.14
N ASN A 8 -7.90 -6.11 16.58
CA ASN A 8 -8.41 -5.62 15.30
C ASN A 8 -8.74 -4.12 15.34
N ASP A 9 -8.79 -3.50 14.16
CA ASP A 9 -9.17 -2.10 13.97
C ASP A 9 -8.25 -1.08 14.68
N LEU A 10 -6.98 -1.43 14.91
CA LEU A 10 -6.00 -0.47 15.42
C LEU A 10 -5.97 0.76 14.50
N ALA A 11 -6.02 1.98 15.08
CA ALA A 11 -6.03 3.25 14.38
C ALA A 11 -7.23 3.46 13.41
N CYS A 12 -8.34 2.76 13.66
CA CYS A 12 -9.59 2.96 12.91
C CYS A 12 -10.06 4.40 13.03
N TYR A 13 -10.38 5.04 11.87
CA TYR A 13 -10.76 6.47 11.77
C TYR A 13 -9.73 7.47 12.28
N MET A 14 -8.47 7.09 12.50
CA MET A 14 -7.42 7.98 12.96
C MET A 14 -7.29 9.20 12.03
N ASP A 15 -7.24 10.40 12.60
CA ASP A 15 -7.16 11.67 11.86
C ASP A 15 -5.98 12.53 12.36
N GLY A 16 -4.83 11.92 12.51
CA GLY A 16 -3.57 12.56 12.92
C GLY A 16 -2.87 11.81 14.04
N GLY A 17 -1.68 12.27 14.39
CA GLY A 17 -0.84 11.62 15.39
C GLY A 17 -0.05 10.44 14.84
N GLU A 18 0.60 9.71 15.73
CA GLU A 18 1.50 8.60 15.40
C GLU A 18 1.24 7.41 16.34
N VAL A 19 1.18 6.22 15.77
CA VAL A 19 1.08 4.94 16.49
C VAL A 19 2.23 4.06 16.04
N GLU A 20 3.04 3.58 16.98
CA GLU A 20 4.14 2.67 16.72
C GLU A 20 3.92 1.37 17.50
N VAL A 21 3.95 0.23 16.77
CA VAL A 21 3.72 -1.12 17.31
C VAL A 21 5.01 -1.92 17.23
N PHE A 22 5.63 -2.20 18.37
CA PHE A 22 6.80 -3.08 18.49
C PHE A 22 6.36 -4.55 18.54
N GLY A 23 5.78 -5.02 17.45
CA GLY A 23 5.20 -6.34 17.26
C GLY A 23 4.34 -6.40 16.02
N SER A 24 3.46 -7.38 15.93
CA SER A 24 2.48 -7.51 14.83
C SER A 24 1.14 -6.88 15.24
N ALA A 25 0.38 -6.38 14.27
CA ALA A 25 -1.00 -5.97 14.47
C ALA A 25 -1.97 -6.97 13.81
N GLN A 26 -3.22 -6.96 14.24
CA GLN A 26 -4.27 -7.84 13.74
C GLN A 26 -4.99 -7.24 12.51
N ASP A 27 -6.21 -7.70 12.23
CA ASP A 27 -6.97 -7.35 11.05
C ASP A 27 -7.43 -5.89 11.08
N GLN A 28 -7.65 -5.32 9.90
CA GLN A 28 -8.19 -3.98 9.67
C GLN A 28 -7.39 -2.84 10.32
N THR A 29 -6.08 -3.04 10.55
CA THR A 29 -5.18 -1.96 10.99
C THR A 29 -5.28 -0.77 10.03
N ALA A 30 -5.42 0.47 10.54
CA ALA A 30 -5.64 1.72 9.80
C ALA A 30 -6.95 1.76 8.97
N ASN A 31 -7.98 1.02 9.39
CA ASN A 31 -9.30 1.05 8.76
C ASN A 31 -9.85 2.48 8.70
N THR A 32 -10.20 2.96 7.50
CA THR A 32 -10.77 4.29 7.23
C THR A 32 -9.94 5.45 7.83
N MET A 33 -8.63 5.25 7.98
CA MET A 33 -7.72 6.28 8.47
C MET A 33 -7.72 7.50 7.53
N ASN A 34 -7.71 8.71 8.10
CA ASN A 34 -7.79 9.97 7.35
C ASN A 34 -6.48 10.78 7.38
N ALA A 35 -5.66 10.62 8.41
CA ALA A 35 -4.36 11.29 8.57
C ALA A 35 -3.55 10.64 9.70
N GLY A 36 -2.26 10.94 9.76
CA GLY A 36 -1.33 10.41 10.77
C GLY A 36 -0.47 9.29 10.23
N THR A 37 0.29 8.64 11.11
CA THR A 37 1.23 7.57 10.76
C THR A 37 1.04 6.36 11.68
N VAL A 38 0.99 5.17 11.10
CA VAL A 38 1.00 3.90 11.83
C VAL A 38 2.21 3.10 11.37
N VAL A 39 3.12 2.78 12.29
CA VAL A 39 4.32 1.97 12.04
C VAL A 39 4.18 0.63 12.76
N VAL A 40 4.37 -0.48 12.05
CA VAL A 40 4.27 -1.84 12.60
C VAL A 40 5.58 -2.59 12.36
N HIS A 41 6.31 -2.92 13.45
CA HIS A 41 7.59 -3.63 13.41
C HIS A 41 7.45 -5.15 13.16
N GLY A 42 6.26 -5.63 12.92
CA GLY A 42 5.95 -7.00 12.53
C GLY A 42 5.09 -6.99 11.27
N ARG A 43 4.13 -7.91 11.21
CA ARG A 43 3.15 -8.02 10.13
C ARG A 43 1.78 -7.48 10.55
N VAL A 44 0.96 -7.17 9.57
CA VAL A 44 -0.46 -6.86 9.77
C VAL A 44 -1.34 -7.99 9.23
N GLY A 45 -2.55 -8.11 9.79
CA GLY A 45 -3.54 -9.08 9.36
C GLY A 45 -4.27 -8.70 8.07
N ASP A 46 -5.50 -9.22 7.91
CA ASP A 46 -6.32 -9.01 6.74
C ASP A 46 -6.93 -7.60 6.70
N ALA A 47 -7.20 -7.11 5.49
CA ALA A 47 -7.83 -5.82 5.22
C ALA A 47 -7.15 -4.61 5.89
N ALA A 48 -5.83 -4.68 6.13
CA ALA A 48 -5.06 -3.52 6.61
C ALA A 48 -5.17 -2.37 5.61
N GLY A 49 -5.44 -1.14 6.10
CA GLY A 49 -5.71 0.03 5.26
C GLY A 49 -7.07 -0.02 4.54
N TYR A 50 -8.04 -0.82 5.03
CA TYR A 50 -9.39 -0.86 4.46
C TYR A 50 -9.98 0.55 4.34
N ALA A 51 -10.41 0.92 3.13
CA ALA A 51 -11.01 2.23 2.83
C ALA A 51 -10.22 3.44 3.34
N MET A 52 -8.91 3.31 3.53
CA MET A 52 -8.00 4.38 3.97
C MET A 52 -8.08 5.56 3.01
N ARG A 53 -8.10 6.79 3.53
CA ARG A 53 -8.33 8.04 2.77
C ARG A 53 -7.17 9.03 2.88
N GLY A 54 -6.23 8.78 3.77
CA GLY A 54 -5.04 9.61 4.00
C GLY A 54 -4.18 8.99 5.09
N GLY A 55 -3.03 9.58 5.35
CA GLY A 55 -2.05 9.09 6.29
C GLY A 55 -1.17 7.96 5.73
N GLU A 56 -0.33 7.41 6.58
CA GLU A 56 0.69 6.41 6.23
C GLU A 56 0.56 5.17 7.12
N LEU A 57 0.52 3.99 6.51
CA LEU A 57 0.69 2.70 7.17
C LEU A 57 1.99 2.08 6.69
N ILE A 58 2.98 1.92 7.58
CA ILE A 58 4.31 1.40 7.27
C ILE A 58 4.51 0.09 8.02
N VAL A 59 4.67 -1.00 7.29
CA VAL A 59 4.73 -2.36 7.81
C VAL A 59 6.07 -2.99 7.46
N ARG A 60 6.85 -3.39 8.48
CA ARG A 60 8.17 -3.98 8.25
C ARG A 60 8.09 -5.31 7.52
N ASP A 61 7.23 -6.20 7.96
CA ASP A 61 7.14 -7.55 7.42
C ASP A 61 6.02 -7.64 6.37
N GLY A 62 5.06 -8.49 6.53
CA GLY A 62 4.04 -8.76 5.52
C GLY A 62 2.64 -8.27 5.91
N CYS A 63 1.74 -8.37 4.94
CA CYS A 63 0.32 -8.05 5.08
C CYS A 63 -0.52 -9.30 4.76
N GLY A 64 -1.66 -9.44 5.44
CA GLY A 64 -2.66 -10.46 5.12
C GLY A 64 -3.39 -10.21 3.79
N TRP A 65 -4.58 -10.78 3.64
CA TRP A 65 -5.41 -10.63 2.44
C TRP A 65 -6.07 -9.25 2.41
N ARG A 66 -6.34 -8.74 1.20
CA ARG A 66 -7.07 -7.48 0.97
C ARG A 66 -6.44 -6.24 1.59
N GLY A 67 -5.12 -6.19 1.71
CA GLY A 67 -4.44 -4.94 2.09
C GLY A 67 -4.79 -3.82 1.11
N GLY A 68 -5.16 -2.62 1.62
CA GLY A 68 -5.54 -1.47 0.80
C GLY A 68 -6.85 -1.60 0.03
N ILE A 69 -7.70 -2.60 0.36
CA ILE A 69 -9.03 -2.74 -0.29
C ILE A 69 -9.85 -1.47 -0.12
N ASN A 70 -10.49 -1.02 -1.21
CA ASN A 70 -11.29 0.21 -1.27
C ASN A 70 -10.54 1.49 -0.85
N MET A 71 -9.21 1.47 -0.79
CA MET A 71 -8.41 2.65 -0.49
C MET A 71 -8.65 3.72 -1.55
N LYS A 72 -8.80 4.98 -1.14
CA LYS A 72 -9.08 6.07 -2.07
C LYS A 72 -8.45 7.39 -1.64
N GLN A 73 -8.02 8.16 -2.62
CA GLN A 73 -7.61 9.54 -2.45
C GLN A 73 -8.83 10.45 -2.34
N TYR A 74 -8.84 11.37 -1.37
CA TYR A 74 -9.96 12.28 -1.15
C TYR A 74 -9.49 13.63 -0.60
N GLY A 75 -10.06 14.73 -1.14
CA GLY A 75 -9.82 16.08 -0.62
C GLY A 75 -8.35 16.52 -0.60
N GLY A 76 -7.54 16.09 -1.56
CA GLY A 76 -6.10 16.36 -1.61
C GLY A 76 -5.25 15.47 -0.70
N LYS A 77 -5.86 14.59 0.11
CA LYS A 77 -5.16 13.60 0.94
C LYS A 77 -4.87 12.35 0.11
N CYS A 78 -3.63 11.86 0.16
CA CYS A 78 -3.19 10.64 -0.52
C CYS A 78 -2.82 9.60 0.54
N PRO A 79 -3.59 8.51 0.69
CA PRO A 79 -3.24 7.43 1.60
C PRO A 79 -2.05 6.63 1.06
N VAL A 80 -1.17 6.20 1.95
CA VAL A 80 0.04 5.45 1.61
C VAL A 80 0.13 4.20 2.46
N ILE A 81 0.44 3.07 1.83
CA ILE A 81 0.78 1.81 2.51
C ILE A 81 2.13 1.33 1.99
N VAL A 82 3.08 1.09 2.90
CA VAL A 82 4.39 0.50 2.57
C VAL A 82 4.51 -0.85 3.26
N ILE A 83 4.76 -1.91 2.48
CA ILE A 83 4.85 -3.29 2.95
C ILE A 83 6.23 -3.84 2.58
N GLY A 84 7.05 -4.18 3.60
CA GLY A 84 8.41 -4.68 3.39
C GLY A 84 8.47 -6.14 2.96
N GLY A 85 7.52 -6.97 3.40
CA GLY A 85 7.42 -8.38 3.06
C GLY A 85 6.33 -8.69 2.04
N ASP A 86 5.85 -9.94 2.06
CA ASP A 86 4.82 -10.43 1.15
C ASP A 86 3.42 -9.95 1.57
N ALA A 87 2.55 -9.77 0.59
CA ALA A 87 1.12 -9.52 0.79
C ALA A 87 0.29 -10.73 0.35
N GLY A 88 -0.83 -10.96 1.04
CA GLY A 88 -1.80 -11.99 0.70
C GLY A 88 -2.59 -11.67 -0.57
N ASN A 89 -3.63 -12.47 -0.83
CA ASN A 89 -4.48 -12.31 -2.01
C ASN A 89 -5.27 -11.00 -1.97
N PHE A 90 -5.65 -10.48 -3.15
CA PHE A 90 -6.48 -9.29 -3.34
C PHE A 90 -5.86 -7.98 -2.82
N LEU A 91 -4.52 -7.84 -2.79
CA LEU A 91 -3.88 -6.56 -2.47
C LEU A 91 -4.39 -5.46 -3.43
N GLY A 92 -4.84 -4.32 -2.90
CA GLY A 92 -5.35 -3.18 -3.68
C GLY A 92 -6.68 -3.43 -4.39
N GLU A 93 -7.48 -4.41 -3.93
CA GLU A 93 -8.81 -4.70 -4.49
C GLU A 93 -9.71 -3.46 -4.43
N TYR A 94 -10.34 -3.09 -5.56
CA TYR A 94 -11.19 -1.89 -5.71
C TYR A 94 -10.52 -0.57 -5.29
N MET A 95 -9.20 -0.49 -5.35
CA MET A 95 -8.46 0.74 -5.04
C MET A 95 -8.85 1.86 -6.02
N ALA A 96 -9.21 3.02 -5.49
CA ALA A 96 -9.67 4.20 -6.22
C ALA A 96 -8.69 5.38 -6.14
N GLY A 97 -7.55 5.22 -5.46
CA GLY A 97 -6.52 6.23 -5.28
C GLY A 97 -5.56 5.88 -4.16
N GLY A 98 -4.49 6.66 -4.03
CA GLY A 98 -3.44 6.41 -3.06
C GLY A 98 -2.26 5.62 -3.62
N ILE A 99 -1.34 5.23 -2.74
CA ILE A 99 -0.08 4.58 -3.09
C ILE A 99 0.09 3.32 -2.24
N ILE A 100 0.42 2.20 -2.89
CA ILE A 100 0.92 1.00 -2.20
C ILE A 100 2.34 0.74 -2.69
N VAL A 101 3.29 0.53 -1.78
CA VAL A 101 4.64 0.02 -2.08
C VAL A 101 4.73 -1.40 -1.54
N LEU A 102 5.00 -2.36 -2.41
CA LEU A 102 5.20 -3.76 -2.04
C LEU A 102 6.62 -4.21 -2.39
N MET A 103 7.41 -4.54 -1.37
CA MET A 103 8.78 -5.01 -1.57
C MET A 103 8.85 -6.52 -1.76
N GLY A 104 7.92 -7.27 -1.19
CA GLY A 104 7.77 -8.71 -1.35
C GLY A 104 6.90 -9.10 -2.54
N ARG A 105 6.29 -10.28 -2.47
CA ARG A 105 5.40 -10.85 -3.49
C ARG A 105 3.95 -10.55 -3.15
N ALA A 106 3.14 -10.29 -4.16
CA ALA A 106 1.69 -10.29 -4.03
C ALA A 106 1.12 -11.70 -4.19
N GLY A 107 0.06 -12.00 -3.45
CA GLY A 107 -0.77 -13.17 -3.68
C GLY A 107 -1.63 -13.04 -4.95
N ASP A 108 -2.59 -13.95 -5.10
CA ASP A 108 -3.50 -13.98 -6.25
C ASP A 108 -4.46 -12.78 -6.27
N HIS A 109 -5.00 -12.48 -7.45
CA HIS A 109 -6.00 -11.42 -7.66
C HIS A 109 -5.50 -10.02 -7.29
N LEU A 110 -4.20 -9.75 -7.45
CA LEU A 110 -3.60 -8.43 -7.24
C LEU A 110 -4.40 -7.35 -7.97
N ALA A 111 -4.73 -6.27 -7.25
CA ALA A 111 -5.39 -5.08 -7.77
C ALA A 111 -6.72 -5.34 -8.51
N SER A 112 -7.44 -6.41 -8.18
CA SER A 112 -8.73 -6.74 -8.77
C SER A 112 -9.70 -5.57 -8.66
N GLY A 113 -10.24 -5.08 -9.79
CA GLY A 113 -11.15 -3.94 -9.83
C GLY A 113 -10.52 -2.57 -9.49
N MET A 114 -9.20 -2.47 -9.42
CA MET A 114 -8.51 -1.20 -9.22
C MET A 114 -8.83 -0.23 -10.36
N HIS A 115 -9.16 1.01 -10.01
CA HIS A 115 -9.53 2.05 -10.97
C HIS A 115 -8.88 3.42 -10.68
N GLY A 116 -7.99 3.51 -9.70
CA GLY A 116 -7.20 4.70 -9.38
C GLY A 116 -6.02 4.39 -8.47
N GLY A 117 -5.07 5.32 -8.40
CA GLY A 117 -3.86 5.17 -7.60
C GLY A 117 -2.72 4.42 -8.31
N VAL A 118 -1.73 4.01 -7.53
CA VAL A 118 -0.56 3.28 -8.01
C VAL A 118 -0.11 2.22 -7.00
N ILE A 119 0.33 1.07 -7.52
CA ILE A 119 1.03 0.06 -6.73
C ILE A 119 2.44 -0.07 -7.30
N TYR A 120 3.46 0.25 -6.49
CA TYR A 120 4.85 0.03 -6.85
C TYR A 120 5.24 -1.40 -6.46
N LEU A 121 5.68 -2.17 -7.46
CA LEU A 121 6.07 -3.57 -7.32
C LEU A 121 7.55 -3.74 -7.67
N ARG A 122 8.27 -4.58 -6.94
CA ARG A 122 9.60 -4.98 -7.37
C ARG A 122 9.54 -5.76 -8.70
N ARG A 123 10.42 -5.44 -9.65
CA ARG A 123 10.49 -6.07 -10.99
C ARG A 123 10.52 -7.59 -10.92
N ASN A 124 11.30 -8.14 -10.00
CA ASN A 124 11.46 -9.59 -9.83
C ASN A 124 10.24 -10.28 -9.18
N ASN A 125 9.28 -9.48 -8.67
CA ASN A 125 8.08 -9.96 -7.97
C ASN A 125 6.78 -9.56 -8.71
N THR A 126 6.89 -9.05 -9.94
CA THR A 126 5.72 -8.73 -10.77
C THR A 126 4.95 -9.99 -11.15
N PRO A 127 3.62 -9.92 -11.26
CA PRO A 127 2.82 -11.06 -11.69
C PRO A 127 3.18 -11.47 -13.13
N ALA A 128 3.17 -12.77 -13.41
CA ALA A 128 3.42 -13.29 -14.76
C ALA A 128 2.39 -12.80 -15.80
N VAL A 129 1.18 -12.49 -15.34
CA VAL A 129 0.10 -11.93 -16.15
C VAL A 129 -0.40 -10.68 -15.44
N VAL A 130 -0.35 -9.55 -16.13
CA VAL A 130 -0.90 -8.28 -15.62
C VAL A 130 -2.42 -8.40 -15.59
N PRO A 131 -3.10 -8.05 -14.48
CA PRO A 131 -4.56 -8.11 -14.41
C PRO A 131 -5.24 -7.24 -15.48
N ASP A 132 -6.39 -7.68 -15.97
CA ASP A 132 -7.17 -6.95 -16.98
C ASP A 132 -7.47 -5.51 -16.55
N GLY A 133 -7.33 -4.58 -17.48
CA GLY A 133 -7.57 -3.15 -17.25
C GLY A 133 -6.46 -2.41 -16.51
N LEU A 134 -5.32 -3.08 -16.26
CA LEU A 134 -4.13 -2.49 -15.64
C LEU A 134 -2.94 -2.57 -16.58
N ASP A 135 -1.97 -1.67 -16.38
CA ASP A 135 -0.67 -1.65 -17.06
C ASP A 135 0.47 -1.63 -16.05
N LEU A 136 1.51 -2.40 -16.36
CA LEU A 136 2.83 -2.24 -15.75
C LEU A 136 3.62 -1.22 -16.56
N ARG A 137 4.12 -0.18 -15.89
CA ARG A 137 4.85 0.92 -16.54
C ARG A 137 6.17 1.18 -15.84
N GLU A 138 7.15 1.67 -16.61
CA GLU A 138 8.36 2.24 -16.03
C GLU A 138 8.02 3.46 -15.17
N LEU A 139 8.86 3.72 -14.17
CA LEU A 139 8.69 4.87 -13.29
C LEU A 139 8.94 6.17 -14.06
N THR A 140 8.07 7.14 -13.84
CA THR A 140 8.32 8.54 -14.24
C THR A 140 9.28 9.21 -13.25
N ASP A 141 9.73 10.42 -13.53
CA ASP A 141 10.54 11.21 -12.59
C ASP A 141 9.76 11.50 -11.29
N GLU A 142 8.45 11.74 -11.37
CA GLU A 142 7.57 11.92 -10.21
C GLU A 142 7.45 10.63 -9.39
N ASP A 143 7.27 9.49 -10.05
CA ASP A 143 7.26 8.17 -9.38
C ASP A 143 8.59 7.91 -8.67
N THR A 144 9.69 8.21 -9.34
CA THR A 144 11.06 8.04 -8.80
C THR A 144 11.27 8.87 -7.53
N ALA A 145 10.86 10.13 -7.56
CA ALA A 145 10.96 11.01 -6.39
C ALA A 145 10.05 10.54 -5.24
N THR A 146 8.79 10.20 -5.54
CA THR A 146 7.81 9.74 -4.56
C THR A 146 8.23 8.43 -3.92
N LEU A 147 8.57 7.44 -4.73
CA LEU A 147 9.01 6.13 -4.24
C LEU A 147 10.31 6.24 -3.44
N GLY A 148 11.27 7.06 -3.90
CA GLY A 148 12.52 7.31 -3.17
C GLY A 148 12.28 7.86 -1.77
N ALA A 149 11.36 8.82 -1.62
CA ALA A 149 10.97 9.36 -0.32
C ALA A 149 10.30 8.29 0.58
N LEU A 150 9.44 7.43 0.02
CA LEU A 150 8.76 6.38 0.77
C LEU A 150 9.71 5.27 1.22
N LEU A 151 10.67 4.87 0.39
CA LEU A 151 11.71 3.90 0.77
C LEU A 151 12.61 4.46 1.86
N ALA A 152 13.04 5.72 1.76
CA ALA A 152 13.81 6.38 2.81
C ALA A 152 13.02 6.50 4.12
N ARG A 153 11.71 6.77 4.03
CA ARG A 153 10.81 6.79 5.20
C ARG A 153 10.71 5.42 5.86
N TYR A 154 10.58 4.36 5.04
CA TYR A 154 10.57 2.97 5.52
C TYR A 154 11.87 2.63 6.25
N ASP A 155 13.03 2.90 5.65
CA ASP A 155 14.33 2.65 6.25
C ASP A 155 14.49 3.40 7.59
N ALA A 156 14.09 4.67 7.65
CA ALA A 156 14.12 5.47 8.87
C ALA A 156 13.24 4.89 10.00
N CYS A 157 12.07 4.33 9.68
CA CYS A 157 11.18 3.72 10.68
C CYS A 157 11.79 2.47 11.33
N PHE A 158 12.61 1.72 10.59
CA PHE A 158 13.14 0.44 11.08
C PHE A 158 14.63 0.46 11.41
N GLY A 159 15.26 1.66 11.38
CA GLY A 159 16.64 1.86 11.80
C GLY A 159 17.67 1.23 10.87
N THR A 160 17.37 1.14 9.58
CA THR A 160 18.23 0.58 8.56
C THR A 160 18.91 1.69 7.75
N GLU A 161 20.07 1.37 7.16
CA GLU A 161 20.76 2.29 6.27
C GLU A 161 19.95 2.52 4.99
N PRO A 162 20.03 3.71 4.37
CA PRO A 162 19.33 4.00 3.13
C PRO A 162 19.60 2.95 2.04
N HIS A 163 18.54 2.44 1.44
CA HIS A 163 18.57 1.44 0.36
C HIS A 163 18.99 0.01 0.76
N GLU A 164 19.13 -0.28 2.04
CA GLU A 164 19.39 -1.64 2.50
C GLU A 164 18.27 -2.61 2.11
N HIS A 165 17.02 -2.14 2.11
CA HIS A 165 15.87 -2.96 1.75
C HIS A 165 15.58 -2.99 0.25
N ALA A 166 15.65 -1.85 -0.44
CA ALA A 166 15.34 -1.76 -1.86
C ALA A 166 15.83 -0.46 -2.51
N SER A 167 16.30 -0.54 -3.74
CA SER A 167 16.58 0.62 -4.59
C SER A 167 15.37 0.95 -5.48
N VAL A 168 15.13 2.25 -5.74
CA VAL A 168 14.05 2.72 -6.64
C VAL A 168 14.12 2.04 -8.01
N SER A 169 15.32 1.81 -8.55
CA SER A 169 15.52 1.17 -9.85
C SER A 169 14.99 -0.28 -9.94
N GLU A 170 14.72 -0.90 -8.79
CA GLU A 170 14.17 -2.26 -8.74
C GLU A 170 12.66 -2.31 -8.94
N PHE A 171 11.97 -1.16 -9.05
CA PHE A 171 10.51 -1.10 -9.09
C PHE A 171 9.94 -0.74 -10.45
N VAL A 172 8.68 -1.08 -10.62
CA VAL A 172 7.78 -0.66 -11.69
C VAL A 172 6.45 -0.22 -11.08
N ALA A 173 5.67 0.55 -11.82
CA ALA A 173 4.37 1.04 -11.40
C ALA A 173 3.25 0.23 -12.06
N LEU A 174 2.35 -0.35 -11.24
CA LEU A 174 1.08 -0.92 -11.69
C LEU A 174 -0.01 0.14 -11.54
N ARG A 175 -0.70 0.46 -12.64
CA ARG A 175 -1.72 1.51 -12.69
C ARG A 175 -2.91 1.07 -13.55
N PRO A 176 -4.10 1.67 -13.37
CA PRO A 176 -5.18 1.53 -14.33
C PRO A 176 -4.74 1.95 -15.74
N ALA A 177 -5.08 1.14 -16.75
CA ALA A 177 -4.76 1.40 -18.16
C ALA A 177 -5.43 2.68 -18.69
N SER A 178 -6.56 3.07 -18.09
CA SER A 178 -7.28 4.30 -18.43
C SER A 178 -7.76 5.02 -17.17
N SER A 179 -7.95 6.33 -17.26
CA SER A 179 -8.52 7.15 -16.19
C SER A 179 -10.02 6.88 -15.94
N ARG A 180 -10.65 6.09 -16.80
CA ARG A 180 -12.07 5.67 -16.70
C ARG A 180 -12.19 4.21 -17.14
N PRO A 181 -11.74 3.23 -16.34
CA PRO A 181 -11.74 1.82 -16.71
C PRO A 181 -13.14 1.27 -17.04
N TYR A 182 -14.20 1.93 -16.59
CA TYR A 182 -15.59 1.57 -16.87
C TYR A 182 -16.31 2.53 -17.85
N ALA A 183 -15.58 3.44 -18.54
CA ALA A 183 -16.19 4.40 -19.45
C ALA A 183 -17.04 3.71 -20.55
N ALA A 184 -16.63 2.54 -21.03
CA ALA A 184 -17.37 1.75 -22.01
C ALA A 184 -18.74 1.23 -21.51
N MET A 185 -18.90 1.10 -20.18
CA MET A 185 -20.18 0.65 -19.58
C MET A 185 -21.22 1.78 -19.46
N TYR A 186 -20.79 3.04 -19.58
CA TYR A 186 -21.64 4.23 -19.48
C TYR A 186 -21.76 5.00 -20.79
N ALA A 187 -21.21 4.46 -21.89
CA ALA A 187 -21.22 5.08 -23.21
C ALA A 187 -22.41 4.60 -24.07
N SER A 188 -23.55 4.26 -23.46
CA SER A 188 -24.80 3.91 -24.15
C SER A 188 -25.78 5.06 -24.16
#